data_eddfd35f8b5e4d2bf2bee745187ff221
#
_entry.id   eddfd35f8b5e4d2bf2bee745187ff221
#
_cell.length_a   1.000
_cell.length_b   1.000
_cell.length_c   1.000
_cell.angle_alpha   90.00
_cell.angle_beta   90.00
_cell.angle_gamma   90.00
#
_symmetry.space_group_name_H-M   'P 1'
#
loop_
_entity.id
_entity.type
_entity.pdbx_description
1 polymer ?
#
loop_
_entity_poly.entity_id
_entity_poly.type
_entity_poly.pdbx_seq_one_letter_code
_entity_poly.pdbx_strand_id
1 'polypeptide(L)'
;AXLXLSENPXLIPNHALRSLISNFAHVSPKEXSRPRTXQEHSXSQSQALISTLXSRSSSNASKLESLSRLVRLTKRDSXIRRKVTESGXVRAALDCVDSXNQVLQEKSLSLLLNLSLEDDNKVGLVADGVIRRIVAVLRVGSPDCKAIAATLLTSLAVVEVNKATIGSYPDAISALVYLLRVGNDRERKESATALYALCSFXD
;
A
#
# COMPACT_ATOMS: atom_id res chain seq x y z
N ALA A 1 2.42 -25.11 -9.45
CA ALA A 1 1.10 -25.36 -9.94
C ALA A 1 0.54 -24.16 -10.61
N UNK A 2 0.05 -24.21 -11.84
CA UNK A 2 -0.30 -23.53 -12.14
C UNK A 2 -1.23 -23.22 -11.71
N LEU A 3 -1.23 -22.52 -11.12
CA LEU A 3 -2.41 -22.07 -10.48
C LEU A 3 -3.61 -22.00 -11.41
N UNK A 4 -3.34 -22.21 -12.57
CA UNK A 4 -4.07 -22.31 -13.20
C UNK A 4 -4.90 -21.43 -13.39
N LEU A 5 -4.56 -20.44 -13.07
CA LEU A 5 -5.32 -19.22 -13.19
C LEU A 5 -5.46 -18.81 -14.64
N SER A 6 -4.50 -19.25 -15.43
CA SER A 6 -4.57 -18.96 -16.86
C SER A 6 -5.76 -19.62 -17.53
N GLU A 7 -6.24 -20.68 -16.93
CA GLU A 7 -7.38 -21.39 -17.52
C GLU A 7 -8.70 -20.94 -16.93
N ASN A 8 -8.65 -20.08 -15.97
CA ASN A 8 -9.86 -19.64 -15.30
C ASN A 8 -10.31 -18.31 -15.87
N PRO A 9 -11.37 -18.30 -16.60
CA PRO A 9 -11.87 -17.03 -17.13
C PRO A 9 -12.37 -16.07 -16.07
N UNK A 10 -12.59 -16.40 -14.99
CA UNK A 10 -12.98 -15.65 -14.21
C UNK A 10 -12.04 -14.95 -13.58
N LEU A 11 -11.44 -14.39 -14.27
CA LEU A 11 -10.45 -13.45 -13.77
C LEU A 11 -11.14 -12.28 -13.12
N ILE A 12 -10.55 -11.81 -12.05
CA ILE A 12 -11.14 -10.68 -11.36
C ILE A 12 -10.92 -9.43 -12.20
N PRO A 13 -11.97 -8.73 -12.60
CA PRO A 13 -11.79 -7.47 -13.30
C PRO A 13 -11.13 -6.43 -12.41
N ASN A 14 -10.53 -5.41 -13.04
CA ASN A 14 -9.85 -4.38 -12.26
C ASN A 14 -10.79 -3.66 -11.30
N HIS A 15 -12.04 -3.41 -11.70
CA HIS A 15 -12.95 -2.73 -10.77
C HIS A 15 -13.27 -3.59 -9.55
N ALA A 16 -13.31 -4.90 -9.72
CA ALA A 16 -13.54 -5.78 -8.58
C ALA A 16 -12.33 -5.80 -7.66
N LEU A 17 -11.14 -5.75 -8.24
CA LEU A 17 -9.93 -5.63 -7.42
C LEU A 17 -9.92 -4.34 -6.62
N ARG A 18 -10.36 -3.26 -7.22
CA ARG A 18 -10.46 -1.99 -6.49
C ARG A 18 -11.44 -2.09 -5.33
N SER A 19 -12.56 -2.78 -5.52
CA SER A 19 -13.50 -2.99 -4.42
C SER A 19 -12.88 -3.78 -3.29
N LEU A 20 -12.14 -4.85 -3.63
CA LEU A 20 -11.46 -5.64 -2.62
C LEU A 20 -10.44 -4.80 -1.86
N ILE A 21 -9.68 -4.00 -2.58
CA ILE A 21 -8.67 -3.15 -1.96
C ILE A 21 -9.33 -2.13 -1.04
N SER A 22 -10.43 -1.54 -1.48
CA SER A 22 -11.15 -0.60 -0.64
C SER A 22 -11.63 -1.25 0.64
N ASN A 23 -12.10 -2.48 0.56
CA ASN A 23 -12.52 -3.21 1.75
C ASN A 23 -11.36 -3.46 2.69
N PHE A 24 -10.21 -3.85 2.14
CA PHE A 24 -9.02 -4.08 2.97
C PHE A 24 -8.58 -2.80 3.65
N ALA A 25 -8.67 -1.68 2.95
CA ALA A 25 -8.27 -0.39 3.50
C ALA A 25 -9.34 0.21 4.40
N HIS A 26 -10.50 -0.43 4.47
CA HIS A 26 -11.62 0.05 5.29
C HIS A 26 -12.09 1.44 4.86
N VAL A 27 -12.04 1.72 3.56
CA VAL A 27 -12.51 3.00 3.05
C VAL A 27 -14.03 2.96 2.96
N SER A 28 -14.67 3.95 3.54
CA SER A 28 -16.11 4.04 3.51
C SER A 28 -16.54 4.92 2.35
N PRO A 29 -17.43 4.43 1.47
CA PRO A 29 -17.92 5.27 0.38
C PRO A 29 -18.80 6.43 0.86
N LYS A 30 -19.28 6.39 2.11
CA LYS A 30 -20.17 7.45 2.60
C LYS A 30 -19.43 8.71 2.99
N GLU A 31 -18.14 8.70 2.99
CA GLU A 31 -17.42 9.86 3.50
C GLU A 31 -16.83 10.73 2.41
N UNK A 32 -17.51 10.78 1.63
CA UNK A 32 -17.10 11.47 0.52
C UNK A 32 -17.03 12.92 0.60
N SER A 33 -17.87 13.34 1.16
CA SER A 33 -17.84 14.81 1.21
C SER A 33 -17.57 15.27 2.63
N ARG A 34 -16.64 16.20 2.74
CA ARG A 34 -16.36 16.84 4.02
C ARG A 34 -16.69 18.31 3.89
N PRO A 35 -17.07 18.94 4.99
CA PRO A 35 -17.25 20.38 4.94
C PRO A 35 -15.97 21.07 4.48
N ARG A 36 -16.11 22.19 3.81
CA ARG A 36 -14.98 22.91 3.29
C ARG A 36 -13.99 23.31 4.39
N THR A 37 -14.50 23.69 5.53
CA THR A 37 -13.66 24.04 6.66
C THR A 37 -12.87 22.81 7.18
N UNK A 38 -13.38 21.88 7.18
CA UNK A 38 -12.84 20.74 7.56
C UNK A 38 -11.78 20.35 6.77
N GLN A 39 -11.99 20.45 5.52
CA GLN A 39 -10.98 20.15 4.54
C GLN A 39 -9.78 21.07 4.70
N GLU A 40 -10.03 22.37 4.87
CA GLU A 40 -8.94 23.31 5.08
C GLU A 40 -8.16 23.01 6.35
N HIS A 41 -8.88 22.66 7.41
CA HIS A 41 -8.23 22.30 8.66
C HIS A 41 -7.37 21.05 8.47
N SER A 42 -7.90 20.07 7.79
CA SER A 42 -7.13 18.85 7.51
C SER A 42 -5.89 19.12 6.67
N UNK A 43 -6.06 19.84 5.93
CA UNK A 43 -4.97 20.16 5.09
C UNK A 43 -3.88 20.83 5.78
N SER A 44 -4.21 21.70 6.59
CA SER A 44 -3.21 22.33 7.42
C SER A 44 -2.60 21.32 8.39
N GLN A 45 -3.45 20.50 8.97
CA GLN A 45 -2.99 19.45 9.88
C GLN A 45 -2.07 18.47 9.18
N SER A 46 -2.43 18.07 7.96
CA SER A 46 -1.59 17.11 7.24
C SER A 46 -0.23 17.71 6.89
N GLN A 47 -0.17 19.02 6.62
CA GLN A 47 1.11 19.65 6.32
C GLN A 47 2.07 19.59 7.51
N ALA A 48 1.55 19.80 8.71
CA ALA A 48 2.39 19.70 9.90
C ALA A 48 2.89 18.27 10.11
N LEU A 49 2.03 17.29 9.89
CA LEU A 49 2.42 15.90 10.04
C LEU A 49 3.47 15.50 9.00
N ILE A 50 3.30 15.97 7.78
CA ILE A 50 4.26 15.72 6.72
C ILE A 50 5.62 16.32 7.08
N SER A 51 5.62 17.55 7.61
CA SER A 51 6.87 18.20 8.02
C SER A 51 7.59 17.39 9.09
N THR A 52 6.86 16.83 10.04
CA THR A 52 7.46 15.99 11.07
C THR A 52 8.13 14.76 10.45
N LEU A 53 7.48 14.13 9.54
CA LEU A 53 8.09 12.96 8.89
C LEU A 53 9.33 13.32 8.09
N UNK A 54 9.21 14.32 7.57
CA UNK A 54 10.25 14.69 6.75
C UNK A 54 11.39 15.24 7.47
N SER A 55 11.33 15.48 8.72
CA SER A 55 12.41 16.05 9.51
C SER A 55 13.35 14.96 9.99
N ARG A 56 14.62 15.16 9.74
CA ARG A 56 15.62 14.18 10.18
C ARG A 56 15.78 14.18 11.68
N SER A 57 15.39 15.26 12.33
CA SER A 57 15.55 15.37 13.79
C SER A 57 14.39 14.75 14.55
N SER A 58 13.33 14.33 13.89
CA SER A 58 12.19 13.74 14.58
C SER A 58 12.55 12.38 15.15
N SER A 59 12.09 12.14 16.38
CA SER A 59 12.25 10.84 17.01
C SER A 59 11.35 9.80 16.35
N ASN A 60 11.64 8.54 16.63
CA ASN A 60 10.76 7.47 16.17
C ASN A 60 9.35 7.62 16.73
N ALA A 61 9.23 8.07 17.98
CA ALA A 61 7.92 8.28 18.57
C ALA A 61 7.15 9.37 17.82
N SER A 62 7.81 10.46 17.46
CA SER A 62 7.17 11.52 16.69
C SER A 62 6.79 11.05 15.30
N LYS A 63 7.67 10.30 14.67
CA LYS A 63 7.37 9.75 13.35
C LYS A 63 6.18 8.81 13.42
N LEU A 64 6.13 7.97 14.45
CA LEU A 64 5.04 7.02 14.59
C LEU A 64 3.71 7.74 14.78
N GLU A 65 3.70 8.78 15.59
CA GLU A 65 2.48 9.55 15.79
C GLU A 65 2.02 10.20 14.48
N SER A 66 2.96 10.80 13.75
CA SER A 66 2.61 11.41 12.47
C SER A 66 2.10 10.40 11.47
N LEU A 67 2.78 9.24 11.38
CA LEU A 67 2.32 8.19 10.48
C LEU A 67 0.93 7.72 10.84
N SER A 68 0.68 7.51 12.14
CA SER A 68 -0.63 7.02 12.57
C SER A 68 -1.74 7.99 12.19
N ARG A 69 -1.50 9.28 12.37
CA ARG A 69 -2.50 10.27 12.03
C ARG A 69 -2.67 10.39 10.52
N LEU A 70 -1.58 10.34 9.77
CA LEU A 70 -1.68 10.38 8.31
C LEU A 70 -2.41 9.15 7.77
N VAL A 71 -2.21 7.99 8.40
CA VAL A 71 -2.96 6.80 8.00
C VAL A 71 -4.46 7.05 8.15
N ARG A 72 -4.86 7.63 9.28
CA ARG A 72 -6.29 7.94 9.48
C ARG A 72 -6.80 8.94 8.47
N LEU A 73 -6.04 10.01 8.23
CA LEU A 73 -6.49 11.05 7.31
C LEU A 73 -6.56 10.57 5.86
N THR A 74 -5.60 9.74 5.45
CA THR A 74 -5.55 9.29 4.06
C THR A 74 -6.50 8.14 3.79
N LYS A 75 -7.07 7.55 4.82
CA LYS A 75 -7.96 6.43 4.62
C LYS A 75 -9.19 6.83 3.81
N ARG A 76 -9.69 8.04 4.01
CA ARG A 76 -10.95 8.45 3.42
C ARG A 76 -10.91 9.73 2.62
N ASP A 77 -9.78 10.41 2.57
CA ASP A 77 -9.71 11.75 1.98
C ASP A 77 -8.74 11.77 0.84
N SER A 78 -9.28 11.80 -0.35
CA SER A 78 -8.47 11.80 -1.56
C SER A 78 -7.58 13.03 -1.69
N UNK A 79 -8.03 13.91 -1.22
CA UNK A 79 -7.32 15.08 -1.31
C UNK A 79 -6.12 15.11 -0.47
N ILE A 80 -6.25 14.55 0.60
CA ILE A 80 -5.08 14.48 1.42
C ILE A 80 -4.09 13.46 0.85
N ARG A 81 -4.57 12.39 0.27
CA ARG A 81 -3.68 11.44 -0.39
C ARG A 81 -2.80 12.12 -1.42
N ARG A 82 -3.40 12.96 -2.27
CA ARG A 82 -2.63 13.66 -3.29
C ARG A 82 -1.65 14.64 -2.67
N LYS A 83 -2.10 15.35 -1.64
CA LYS A 83 -1.23 16.32 -0.97
C LYS A 83 -0.01 15.64 -0.37
N VAL A 84 -0.22 14.50 0.29
CA VAL A 84 0.89 13.77 0.89
C VAL A 84 1.86 13.29 -0.19
N THR A 85 1.34 12.78 -1.29
CA THR A 85 2.19 12.31 -2.37
C THR A 85 3.00 13.45 -2.97
N GLU A 86 2.36 14.59 -3.19
CA GLU A 86 3.01 15.73 -3.82
C GLU A 86 4.05 16.39 -2.93
N SER A 87 3.94 16.19 -1.63
CA SER A 87 4.79 16.89 -0.67
C SER A 87 6.12 16.23 -0.40
N GLY A 88 6.36 15.03 -0.92
CA GLY A 88 7.57 14.30 -0.61
C GLY A 88 7.47 13.29 0.55
N UNK A 89 6.41 13.00 1.06
CA UNK A 89 6.18 12.17 2.02
C UNK A 89 6.39 10.81 1.74
N VAL A 90 6.35 10.56 0.47
CA VAL A 90 6.56 9.18 0.05
C VAL A 90 7.97 8.73 0.39
N ARG A 91 8.95 9.57 0.11
CA ARG A 91 10.33 9.20 0.45
C ARG A 91 10.49 8.93 1.94
N ALA A 92 9.91 9.77 2.78
CA ALA A 92 10.01 9.56 4.22
C ALA A 92 9.30 8.27 4.64
N ALA A 93 8.15 7.98 4.04
CA ALA A 93 7.45 6.74 4.35
C ALA A 93 8.27 5.52 3.91
N LEU A 94 8.89 5.60 2.74
CA LEU A 94 9.74 4.51 2.27
C LEU A 94 10.91 4.29 3.21
N ASP A 95 11.51 5.37 3.72
CA ASP A 95 12.58 5.23 4.69
C ASP A 95 12.10 4.52 5.96
N CYS A 96 10.87 4.79 6.38
CA CYS A 96 10.31 4.11 7.56
C CYS A 96 10.02 2.64 7.27
N VAL A 97 9.70 2.29 6.04
CA VAL A 97 9.56 0.87 5.68
C VAL A 97 10.90 0.16 5.84
N ASP A 98 11.98 0.86 5.54
CA ASP A 98 13.31 0.28 5.67
C ASP A 98 13.77 0.17 7.12
N SER A 99 13.04 0.72 8.06
CA SER A 99 13.40 0.71 9.47
C SER A 99 13.25 -0.69 10.08
N UNK A 100 13.92 -0.82 10.94
CA UNK A 100 13.83 -1.96 11.62
C UNK A 100 12.81 -1.99 12.63
N ASN A 101 12.39 -0.88 12.97
CA ASN A 101 11.27 -0.74 13.90
C ASN A 101 10.00 -1.23 13.25
N GLN A 102 9.49 -2.34 13.72
CA GLN A 102 8.36 -2.97 13.03
C GLN A 102 7.08 -2.15 13.13
N VAL A 103 6.91 -1.37 14.17
CA VAL A 103 5.72 -0.54 14.27
C VAL A 103 5.78 0.60 13.26
N LEU A 104 6.94 1.23 13.11
CA LEU A 104 7.12 2.22 12.05
C LEU A 104 6.90 1.60 10.68
N GLN A 105 7.45 0.41 10.48
CA GLN A 105 7.30 -0.28 9.20
C GLN A 105 5.83 -0.53 8.90
N GLU A 106 5.10 -1.02 9.89
CA GLU A 106 3.69 -1.32 9.68
C GLU A 106 2.88 -0.07 9.33
N LYS A 107 3.10 1.00 10.08
CA LYS A 107 2.35 2.23 9.82
C LYS A 107 2.72 2.86 8.49
N SER A 108 4.00 2.81 8.13
CA SER A 108 4.39 3.36 6.85
C SER A 108 3.84 2.54 5.69
N LEU A 109 3.80 1.21 5.83
CA LEU A 109 3.17 0.38 4.81
C LEU A 109 1.68 0.69 4.69
N SER A 110 1.02 0.92 5.81
CA SER A 110 -0.40 1.28 5.79
C SER A 110 -0.62 2.62 5.10
N LEU A 111 0.27 3.58 5.34
CA LEU A 111 0.17 4.85 4.65
C LEU A 111 0.36 4.68 3.15
N LEU A 112 1.38 3.94 2.76
CA LEU A 112 1.62 3.71 1.34
C LEU A 112 0.44 3.00 0.68
N LEU A 113 -0.18 2.06 1.40
CA LEU A 113 -1.37 1.40 0.88
C LEU A 113 -2.48 2.41 0.65
N ASN A 114 -2.73 3.30 1.61
CA ASN A 114 -3.77 4.31 1.43
C ASN A 114 -3.45 5.23 0.25
N LEU A 115 -2.19 5.65 0.11
CA LEU A 115 -1.81 6.49 -1.01
C LEU A 115 -2.02 5.78 -2.34
N SER A 116 -1.83 4.47 -2.35
CA SER A 116 -1.99 3.69 -3.57
C SER A 116 -3.44 3.54 -3.99
N LEU A 117 -4.40 3.97 -3.16
CA LEU A 117 -5.80 3.93 -3.57
C LEU A 117 -6.10 4.92 -4.68
N GLU A 118 -5.24 5.93 -4.84
CA GLU A 118 -5.37 6.83 -5.99
C GLU A 118 -4.65 6.21 -7.18
N ASP A 119 -5.37 6.02 -8.27
CA ASP A 119 -4.76 5.41 -9.44
C ASP A 119 -3.56 6.24 -9.93
N ASP A 120 -3.66 7.57 -9.81
CA ASP A 120 -2.57 8.44 -10.25
C ASP A 120 -1.29 8.19 -9.48
N ASN A 121 -1.38 7.63 -8.26
CA ASN A 121 -0.19 7.39 -7.46
C ASN A 121 0.47 6.05 -7.74
N LYS A 122 -0.22 5.13 -8.40
CA LYS A 122 0.26 3.74 -8.45
C LYS A 122 1.55 3.60 -9.24
N VAL A 123 1.66 4.29 -10.36
CA VAL A 123 2.89 4.22 -11.16
C VAL A 123 4.02 4.97 -10.47
N GLY A 124 3.71 6.12 -9.88
CA GLY A 124 4.73 6.91 -9.18
C GLY A 124 5.34 6.18 -8.01
N LEU A 125 4.52 5.46 -7.24
CA LEU A 125 5.05 4.69 -6.11
C LEU A 125 6.04 3.63 -6.59
N VAL A 126 5.73 2.96 -7.69
CA VAL A 126 6.64 1.97 -8.24
C VAL A 126 7.93 2.65 -8.71
N ALA A 127 7.81 3.81 -9.37
CA ALA A 127 8.99 4.55 -9.80
C ALA A 127 9.86 4.98 -8.62
N ASP A 128 9.24 5.20 -7.47
CA ASP A 128 9.98 5.60 -6.27
C ASP A 128 10.65 4.44 -5.55
N GLY A 129 10.49 3.21 -6.04
CA GLY A 129 11.22 2.09 -5.49
C GLY A 129 10.47 1.28 -4.46
N VAL A 130 9.14 1.31 -4.51
CA VAL A 130 8.37 0.61 -3.48
C VAL A 130 8.44 -0.92 -3.63
N ILE A 131 8.61 -1.44 -4.86
CA ILE A 131 8.56 -2.90 -5.06
C ILE A 131 9.72 -3.59 -4.33
N ARG A 132 10.91 -3.04 -4.44
CA ARG A 132 12.07 -3.63 -3.77
C ARG A 132 11.84 -3.70 -2.26
N ARG A 133 11.25 -2.66 -1.71
CA ARG A 133 11.00 -2.63 -0.27
C ARG A 133 9.90 -3.61 0.13
N ILE A 134 8.86 -3.72 -0.70
CA ILE A 134 7.80 -4.70 -0.44
C ILE A 134 8.38 -6.11 -0.43
N VAL A 135 9.25 -6.42 -1.39
CA VAL A 135 9.85 -7.76 -1.44
C VAL A 135 10.65 -8.03 -0.16
N ALA A 136 11.42 -7.05 0.29
CA ALA A 136 12.18 -7.24 1.54
C ALA A 136 11.25 -7.50 2.72
N VAL A 137 10.14 -6.78 2.81
CA VAL A 137 9.17 -7.01 3.89
C VAL A 137 8.54 -8.40 3.79
N LEU A 138 8.18 -8.82 2.58
CA LEU A 138 7.59 -10.15 2.41
C LEU A 138 8.53 -11.24 2.87
N ARG A 139 9.83 -11.02 2.79
CA ARG A 139 10.79 -12.05 3.16
C ARG A 139 11.10 -12.06 4.65
N VAL A 140 11.21 -10.90 5.27
CA VAL A 140 11.69 -10.86 6.65
C VAL A 140 10.84 -10.02 7.61
N GLY A 141 9.72 -9.50 7.15
CA GLY A 141 8.88 -8.67 8.01
C GLY A 141 8.07 -9.47 9.02
N SER A 142 7.41 -8.77 9.92
CA SER A 142 6.45 -9.41 10.81
C SER A 142 5.25 -9.92 10.01
N PRO A 143 4.47 -10.84 10.58
CA PRO A 143 3.29 -11.32 9.86
C PRO A 143 2.33 -10.20 9.44
N ASP A 144 2.11 -9.22 10.32
CA ASP A 144 1.23 -8.11 9.96
C ASP A 144 1.82 -7.28 8.82
N CYS A 145 3.11 -7.00 8.87
CA CYS A 145 3.76 -6.25 7.80
C CYS A 145 3.73 -7.01 6.48
N LYS A 146 3.95 -8.32 6.54
CA LYS A 146 3.90 -9.14 5.32
C LYS A 146 2.51 -9.09 4.69
N ALA A 147 1.47 -9.17 5.52
CA ALA A 147 0.12 -9.12 4.98
C ALA A 147 -0.17 -7.77 4.32
N ILE A 148 0.22 -6.69 4.97
CA ILE A 148 0.00 -5.35 4.39
C ILE A 148 0.80 -5.20 3.11
N ALA A 149 2.04 -5.68 3.10
CA ALA A 149 2.87 -5.59 1.90
C ALA A 149 2.23 -6.35 0.73
N ALA A 150 1.67 -7.52 0.98
CA ALA A 150 0.96 -8.25 -0.07
C ALA A 150 -0.25 -7.47 -0.57
N THR A 151 -1.00 -6.86 0.36
CA THR A 151 -2.14 -6.04 -0.04
C THR A 151 -1.70 -4.85 -0.89
N LEU A 152 -0.57 -4.25 -0.54
CA LEU A 152 -0.05 -3.14 -1.33
C LEU A 152 0.29 -3.58 -2.75
N LEU A 153 0.89 -4.78 -2.91
CA LEU A 153 1.12 -5.30 -4.26
C LEU A 153 -0.19 -5.45 -5.03
N THR A 154 -1.23 -5.94 -4.37
CA THR A 154 -2.53 -6.06 -5.02
C THR A 154 -3.01 -4.70 -5.53
N SER A 155 -2.89 -3.68 -4.69
CA SER A 155 -3.32 -2.34 -5.08
C SER A 155 -2.54 -1.82 -6.28
N LEU A 156 -1.22 -1.99 -6.25
CA LEU A 156 -0.37 -1.50 -7.33
C LEU A 156 -0.64 -2.26 -8.64
N ALA A 157 -1.01 -3.53 -8.54
CA ALA A 157 -1.22 -4.38 -9.71
C ALA A 157 -2.50 -4.05 -10.48
N VAL A 158 -3.32 -3.16 -9.96
CA VAL A 158 -4.51 -2.73 -10.72
C VAL A 158 -4.10 -2.08 -12.05
N VAL A 159 -2.94 -1.44 -12.08
CA VAL A 159 -2.42 -0.80 -13.28
C VAL A 159 -1.57 -1.79 -14.05
N GLU A 160 -1.86 -1.96 -15.34
CA GLU A 160 -1.22 -3.00 -16.15
C GLU A 160 0.29 -2.88 -16.20
N VAL A 161 0.80 -1.65 -16.35
CA VAL A 161 2.25 -1.50 -16.43
C VAL A 161 2.93 -1.97 -15.14
N ASN A 162 2.23 -1.83 -14.02
CA ASN A 162 2.79 -2.29 -12.75
C ASN A 162 2.83 -3.81 -12.66
N LYS A 163 1.85 -4.49 -13.25
CA LYS A 163 1.90 -5.96 -13.26
C LYS A 163 3.19 -6.46 -13.92
N ALA A 164 3.53 -5.85 -15.04
CA ALA A 164 4.75 -6.24 -15.75
C ALA A 164 5.98 -5.97 -14.89
N THR A 165 6.01 -4.80 -14.25
CA THR A 165 7.15 -4.45 -13.42
C THR A 165 7.28 -5.40 -12.22
N ILE A 166 6.16 -5.67 -11.54
CA ILE A 166 6.19 -6.58 -10.39
C ILE A 166 6.61 -7.96 -10.83
N GLY A 167 6.09 -8.41 -11.98
CA GLY A 167 6.43 -9.74 -12.50
C GLY A 167 7.90 -9.88 -12.87
N SER A 168 8.60 -8.76 -13.09
CA SER A 168 10.01 -8.82 -13.39
C SER A 168 10.88 -9.02 -12.16
N TYR A 169 10.28 -9.02 -10.97
CA TYR A 169 10.98 -9.30 -9.73
C TYR A 169 10.70 -10.75 -9.33
N PRO A 170 11.62 -11.68 -9.65
CA PRO A 170 11.33 -13.09 -9.33
C PRO A 170 11.12 -13.32 -7.83
N ASP A 171 11.79 -12.54 -6.99
CA ASP A 171 11.63 -12.70 -5.56
C ASP A 171 10.25 -12.29 -5.08
N ALA A 172 9.56 -11.40 -5.79
CA ALA A 172 8.21 -11.02 -5.39
C ALA A 172 7.27 -12.21 -5.50
N ILE A 173 7.31 -12.88 -6.63
CA ILE A 173 6.41 -14.02 -6.85
C ILE A 173 6.75 -15.15 -5.87
N SER A 174 8.03 -15.48 -5.74
CA SER A 174 8.40 -16.60 -4.87
C SER A 174 8.06 -16.29 -3.41
N ALA A 175 8.20 -15.03 -2.98
CA ALA A 175 7.84 -14.68 -1.60
C ALA A 175 6.35 -14.83 -1.38
N LEU A 176 5.53 -14.42 -2.34
CA LEU A 176 4.08 -14.56 -2.22
C LEU A 176 3.69 -16.02 -2.18
N VAL A 177 4.30 -16.85 -3.03
CA VAL A 177 4.01 -18.28 -3.03
C VAL A 177 4.39 -18.90 -1.69
N TYR A 178 5.53 -18.49 -1.13
CA TYR A 178 5.95 -19.02 0.16
C TYR A 178 4.91 -18.66 1.25
N LEU A 179 4.44 -17.42 1.26
CA LEU A 179 3.44 -17.02 2.24
C LEU A 179 2.13 -17.75 2.06
N LEU A 180 1.78 -18.06 0.81
CA LEU A 180 0.59 -18.82 0.54
C LEU A 180 0.67 -20.23 1.17
N ARG A 181 1.87 -20.77 1.23
CA ARG A 181 2.07 -22.11 1.77
C ARG A 181 2.19 -22.13 3.28
N VAL A 182 2.93 -21.19 3.86
CA VAL A 182 3.29 -21.31 5.28
C VAL A 182 2.77 -20.16 6.15
N GLY A 183 2.13 -19.16 5.58
CA GLY A 183 1.68 -18.02 6.34
C GLY A 183 0.48 -18.31 7.22
N ASN A 184 0.17 -17.37 8.09
CA ASN A 184 -1.08 -17.45 8.84
C ASN A 184 -2.26 -17.15 7.91
N ASP A 185 -3.48 -17.19 8.43
CA ASP A 185 -4.66 -17.04 7.60
C ASP A 185 -4.65 -15.71 6.84
N ARG A 186 -4.27 -14.61 7.51
CA ARG A 186 -4.25 -13.31 6.86
C ARG A 186 -3.19 -13.25 5.78
N GLU A 187 -1.99 -13.75 6.11
CA GLU A 187 -0.90 -13.77 5.13
C GLU A 187 -1.29 -14.58 3.90
N ARG A 188 -1.92 -15.74 4.12
CA ARG A 188 -2.32 -16.58 2.99
C ARG A 188 -3.39 -15.91 2.15
N LYS A 189 -4.36 -15.28 2.80
CA LYS A 189 -5.42 -14.60 2.06
C LYS A 189 -4.86 -13.47 1.21
N GLU A 190 -4.02 -12.63 1.79
CA GLU A 190 -3.51 -11.49 1.07
C GLU A 190 -2.53 -11.90 -0.02
N SER A 191 -1.74 -12.95 0.22
CA SER A 191 -0.84 -13.46 -0.80
C SER A 191 -1.60 -14.05 -1.98
N ALA A 192 -2.65 -14.81 -1.69
CA ALA A 192 -3.47 -15.38 -2.77
C ALA A 192 -4.10 -14.28 -3.60
N THR A 193 -4.59 -13.23 -2.95
CA THR A 193 -5.18 -12.12 -3.66
C THR A 193 -4.17 -11.43 -4.56
N ALA A 194 -2.96 -11.22 -4.06
CA ALA A 194 -1.91 -10.57 -4.84
C ALA A 194 -1.51 -11.43 -6.04
N LEU A 195 -1.33 -12.74 -5.82
CA LEU A 195 -0.98 -13.61 -6.92
C LEU A 195 -2.06 -13.63 -7.99
N TYR A 196 -3.31 -13.65 -7.56
CA TYR A 196 -4.42 -13.62 -8.51
C TYR A 196 -4.42 -12.32 -9.31
N ALA A 197 -4.19 -11.21 -8.63
CA ALA A 197 -4.14 -9.91 -9.32
C ALA A 197 -3.02 -9.88 -10.36
N LEU A 198 -1.87 -10.44 -10.02
CA LEU A 198 -0.74 -10.44 -10.94
C LEU A 198 -0.95 -11.37 -12.13
N CYS A 199 -1.77 -12.38 -11.98
CA CYS A 199 -2.06 -13.32 -13.06
C CYS A 199 -3.26 -12.91 -13.92
N SER A 200 -4.02 -11.89 -13.55
CA SER A 200 -5.18 -11.48 -14.32
C SER A 200 -4.73 -10.63 -15.51
N PHE A 201 -5.55 -10.66 -16.57
CA PHE A 201 -5.24 -9.95 -17.81
C PHE A 201 -6.32 -8.97 -18.17
N UNK A 202 -5.89 -7.92 -18.43
CA UNK A 202 -6.85 -6.98 -18.81
C UNK A 202 -6.90 -7.04 -20.25
N ASP A 203 -7.64 -7.23 -20.81
CA ASP A 203 -7.93 -6.91 -22.20
C ASP A 203 -7.93 -5.44 -22.43
#